data_28f7335eefc372cd8c38229db3552bc9
#
_entry.id   28f7335eefc372cd8c38229db3552bc9
#
_cell.length_a   1.000
_cell.length_b   1.000
_cell.length_c   1.000
_cell.angle_alpha   90.00
_cell.angle_beta   90.00
_cell.angle_gamma   90.00
#
_symmetry.space_group_name_H-M   'P 1'
#
loop_
_entity.id
_entity.type
_entity.pdbx_description
1 polymer ?
#
loop_
_entity_poly.entity_id
_entity_poly.type
_entity_poly.pdbx_seq_one_letter_code
_entity_poly.pdbx_strand_id
1 'polypeptide(L)' 'MIEYRSVQEHLHSPDLGNYCAYGIYAYQVEPSSSKNILAIHDVFLNAADAISFVHRCNQLELSPVSLYDVIQ' A
#
# COMPACT_ATOMS: atom_id res chain seq x y z
N MET A 1 0.02 0.49 16.84
CA MET A 1 -1.01 0.89 15.87
C MET A 1 -0.49 0.66 14.45
N ILE A 2 -1.29 0.05 13.63
CA ILE A 2 -0.93 -0.19 12.22
C ILE A 2 -1.58 0.87 11.35
N GLU A 3 -0.80 1.49 10.48
CA GLU A 3 -1.29 2.49 9.53
C GLU A 3 -0.92 2.06 8.11
N TYR A 4 -1.90 2.10 7.21
CA TYR A 4 -1.68 1.80 5.79
C TYR A 4 -1.56 3.10 5.02
N ARG A 5 -0.64 3.10 4.03
CA ARG A 5 -0.42 4.25 3.15
C ARG A 5 -0.28 3.78 1.72
N SER A 6 -0.78 4.58 0.79
CA SER A 6 -0.51 4.37 -0.63
C SER A 6 0.75 5.17 -0.99
N VAL A 7 1.63 4.57 -1.78
CA VAL A 7 2.89 5.18 -2.20
C VAL A 7 2.98 5.12 -3.71
N GLN A 8 3.19 6.26 -4.34
CA GLN A 8 3.41 6.31 -5.78
C GLN A 8 4.78 5.73 -6.11
N GLU A 9 4.82 4.83 -7.08
CA GLU A 9 6.02 4.15 -7.50
C GLU A 9 6.27 4.38 -8.99
N HIS A 10 7.54 4.60 -9.34
CA HIS A 10 7.97 4.71 -10.74
C HIS A 10 8.60 3.39 -11.12
N LEU A 11 7.96 2.67 -12.03
CA LEU A 11 8.31 1.30 -12.37
C LEU A 11 8.68 1.20 -13.84
N HIS A 12 9.34 0.10 -14.19
CA HIS A 12 9.72 -0.19 -15.58
C HIS A 12 9.34 -1.63 -15.92
N SER A 13 8.71 -1.80 -17.06
CA SER A 13 8.34 -3.11 -17.60
C SER A 13 8.90 -3.23 -19.02
N PRO A 14 9.44 -4.40 -19.40
CA PRO A 14 9.88 -4.61 -20.79
C PRO A 14 8.78 -4.37 -21.82
N ASP A 15 7.52 -4.62 -21.47
CA ASP A 15 6.38 -4.49 -22.36
C ASP A 15 5.79 -3.09 -22.36
N LEU A 16 5.72 -2.46 -21.19
CA LEU A 16 5.02 -1.18 -20.99
C LEU A 16 5.97 0.03 -21.00
N GLY A 17 7.28 -0.20 -20.85
CA GLY A 17 8.24 0.88 -20.62
C GLY A 17 8.10 1.41 -19.20
N ASN A 18 8.33 2.72 -19.03
CA ASN A 18 8.20 3.37 -17.74
C ASN A 18 6.72 3.65 -17.44
N TYR A 19 6.28 3.33 -16.23
CA TYR A 19 4.92 3.61 -15.81
C TYR A 19 4.87 3.92 -14.33
N CYS A 20 3.77 4.53 -13.88
CA CYS A 20 3.53 4.82 -12.48
C CYS A 20 2.44 3.90 -11.95
N ALA A 21 2.64 3.41 -10.74
CA ALA A 21 1.66 2.59 -10.04
C ALA A 21 1.68 3.00 -8.57
N TYR A 22 0.81 2.37 -7.79
CA TYR A 22 0.71 2.67 -6.35
C TYR A 22 0.84 1.38 -5.57
N GLY A 23 1.80 1.37 -4.65
CA GLY A 23 1.97 0.28 -3.70
C GLY A 23 1.19 0.55 -2.42
N ILE A 24 0.97 -0.50 -1.65
CA ILE A 24 0.31 -0.42 -0.35
C ILE A 24 1.33 -0.79 0.71
N TYR A 25 1.60 0.16 1.60
CA TYR A 25 2.61 0.02 2.65
C TYR A 25 1.93 0.04 4.00
N ALA A 26 2.35 -0.85 4.89
CA ALA A 26 1.87 -0.90 6.27
C ALA A 26 3.00 -0.49 7.21
N TYR A 27 2.65 0.33 8.20
CA TYR A 27 3.59 0.86 9.17
C TYR A 27 3.11 0.55 10.58
N GLN A 28 4.05 0.17 11.45
CA GLN A 28 3.83 0.13 12.89
C GLN A 28 4.14 1.52 13.42
N VAL A 29 3.13 2.23 13.88
CA VAL A 29 3.26 3.61 14.35
C VAL A 29 3.37 3.62 15.87
N GLU A 30 4.47 4.19 16.37
CA GLU A 30 4.75 4.37 17.78
C GLU A 30 4.85 5.87 18.10
N PRO A 31 4.75 6.28 19.37
CA PRO A 31 4.80 7.70 19.70
C PRO A 31 6.04 8.44 19.20
N SER A 32 7.19 7.76 19.14
CA SER A 32 8.45 8.41 18.77
C SER A 32 9.00 7.96 17.42
N SER A 33 8.35 7.01 16.75
CA SER A 33 8.87 6.49 15.47
C SER A 33 7.79 5.74 14.72
N SER A 34 8.05 5.49 13.43
CA SER A 34 7.23 4.59 12.64
C SER A 34 8.16 3.64 11.88
N LYS A 35 7.71 2.40 11.71
CA LYS A 35 8.50 1.37 11.07
C LYS A 35 7.68 0.70 9.98
N ASN A 36 8.22 0.63 8.77
CA ASN A 36 7.60 -0.11 7.69
C ASN A 36 7.71 -1.61 7.96
N ILE A 37 6.56 -2.28 8.05
CA ILE A 37 6.52 -3.72 8.35
C ILE A 37 6.08 -4.55 7.16
N LEU A 38 5.50 -3.92 6.12
CA LEU A 38 5.01 -4.63 4.95
C LEU A 38 4.92 -3.65 3.79
N ALA A 39 5.31 -4.10 2.61
CA ALA A 39 5.15 -3.33 1.38
C ALA A 39 4.72 -4.27 0.27
N ILE A 40 3.63 -3.93 -0.40
CA ILE A 40 3.16 -4.65 -1.57
C ILE A 40 3.19 -3.67 -2.73
N HIS A 41 4.02 -3.97 -3.74
CA HIS A 41 4.28 -3.06 -4.85
C HIS A 41 3.31 -3.30 -6.00
N ASP A 42 3.12 -2.26 -6.82
CA ASP A 42 2.40 -2.35 -8.09
C ASP A 42 0.99 -2.92 -7.93
N VAL A 43 0.23 -2.35 -6.99
CA VAL A 43 -1.12 -2.86 -6.66
C VAL A 43 -2.20 -2.16 -7.50
N PHE A 44 -2.12 -0.84 -7.60
CA PHE A 44 -3.11 -0.03 -8.32
C PHE A 44 -2.42 0.86 -9.33
N LEU A 45 -3.08 1.07 -10.47
CA LEU A 45 -2.62 2.04 -11.47
C LEU A 45 -3.25 3.41 -11.26
N ASN A 46 -4.32 3.49 -10.50
CA ASN A 46 -5.10 4.71 -10.28
C ASN A 46 -4.96 5.16 -8.83
N ALA A 47 -4.61 6.44 -8.65
CA ALA A 47 -4.40 7.01 -7.31
C ALA A 47 -5.67 6.97 -6.46
N ALA A 48 -6.82 7.26 -7.05
CA ALA A 48 -8.09 7.28 -6.32
C ALA A 48 -8.43 5.90 -5.75
N ASP A 49 -8.17 4.84 -6.53
CA ASP A 49 -8.40 3.47 -6.09
C ASP A 49 -7.48 3.10 -4.93
N ALA A 50 -6.21 3.48 -5.03
CA ALA A 50 -5.23 3.23 -3.98
C ALA A 50 -5.62 3.94 -2.67
N ILE A 51 -6.02 5.19 -2.77
CA ILE A 51 -6.42 6.00 -1.61
C ILE A 51 -7.67 5.42 -0.95
N SER A 52 -8.68 5.05 -1.75
CA SER A 52 -9.90 4.43 -1.24
C SER A 52 -9.61 3.12 -0.53
N PHE A 53 -8.74 2.29 -1.11
CA PHE A 53 -8.36 1.02 -0.52
C PHE A 53 -7.66 1.21 0.83
N VAL A 54 -6.69 2.12 0.87
CA VAL A 54 -5.94 2.44 2.10
C VAL A 54 -6.88 2.97 3.19
N HIS A 55 -7.80 3.85 2.81
CA HIS A 55 -8.77 4.40 3.75
C HIS A 55 -9.62 3.29 4.38
N ARG A 56 -10.06 2.34 3.56
CA ARG A 56 -10.83 1.20 4.06
C ARG A 56 -10.01 0.31 4.98
N CYS A 57 -8.76 0.04 4.63
CA CYS A 57 -7.87 -0.78 5.48
C CYS A 57 -7.68 -0.13 6.85
N ASN A 58 -7.51 1.19 6.89
CA ASN A 58 -7.33 1.93 8.13
C ASN A 58 -8.61 1.95 8.96
N GLN A 59 -9.77 2.13 8.30
CA GLN A 59 -11.06 2.11 9.00
C GLN A 59 -11.36 0.76 9.64
N LEU A 60 -11.03 -0.32 8.95
CA LEU A 60 -11.30 -1.68 9.41
C LEU A 60 -10.21 -2.20 10.34
N GLU A 61 -9.14 -1.43 10.53
CA GLU A 61 -7.96 -1.83 11.30
C GLU A 61 -7.47 -3.20 10.84
N LEU A 62 -7.35 -3.35 9.52
CA LEU A 62 -7.00 -4.61 8.88
C LEU A 62 -5.64 -5.11 9.37
N SER A 63 -5.56 -6.42 9.67
CA SER A 63 -4.29 -7.05 10.02
C SER A 63 -3.40 -7.15 8.78
N PRO A 64 -2.08 -6.89 8.90
CA PRO A 64 -1.16 -7.05 7.77
C PRO A 64 -1.19 -8.45 7.16
N VAL A 65 -1.43 -9.48 7.96
CA VAL A 65 -1.56 -10.86 7.47
C VAL A 65 -2.73 -10.99 6.51
N SER A 66 -3.83 -10.30 6.79
CA SER A 66 -5.03 -10.35 5.96
C SER A 66 -4.91 -9.53 4.69
N LEU A 67 -3.92 -8.63 4.58
CA LEU A 67 -3.76 -7.75 3.43
C LEU A 67 -3.56 -8.54 2.14
N TYR A 68 -2.76 -9.59 2.18
CA TYR A 68 -2.52 -10.43 1.02
C TYR A 68 -3.80 -11.10 0.52
N ASP A 69 -4.66 -11.54 1.43
CA ASP A 69 -5.93 -12.18 1.07
C ASP A 69 -6.88 -11.20 0.39
N VAL A 70 -6.86 -9.95 0.81
CA VAL A 70 -7.74 -8.91 0.26
C VAL A 70 -7.27 -8.47 -1.14
N ILE A 71 -5.95 -8.37 -1.33
CA ILE A 71 -5.37 -7.89 -2.59
C ILE A 71 -5.43 -8.96 -3.68
N GLN A 72 -5.27 -10.20 -3.32
CA GLN A 72 -5.34 -11.30 -4.29
C GLN A 72 -6.80 -11.62 -4.71
#